data_2a030185f2d6efb24c12b3b931c95263
#
_entry.id   2a030185f2d6efb24c12b3b931c95263
#
_cell.length_a   1.000
_cell.length_b   1.000
_cell.length_c   1.000
_cell.angle_alpha   90.00
_cell.angle_beta   90.00
_cell.angle_gamma   90.00
#
_symmetry.space_group_name_H-M   'P 1'
#
loop_
_entity.id
_entity.type
_entity.pdbx_description
1 polymer ?
#
loop_
_entity_poly.entity_id
_entity_poly.type
_entity_poly.pdbx_seq_one_letter_code
_entity_poly.pdbx_strand_id
1 'polypeptide(L)'
;MNRDEIVASLKKILSPERVIDDEQTLKDSSVDRFRKYENICGVYTQPVPAAIAYVESAREVSEALKWASANRVNIVPRAGVSATEGGLETVVPNSVVLDCSRMNKVIFIDQVNMQATCQAGVSLQVLDDKCRVMGLTTGHSPQSKPLALMGGLVATRSIGQFSTLYGGIEDMLVGVEAVFPNGEITKIKNVPRRAAGPDIRHVILGNEGALCFVTEVTVKLFPYYPENNAFMGYTLGSMKLGFEILREVMVKGYRPSIARLYDQEDGAYHFSHFAGDNCVLIFMAEGPEGIAKATAEAIKSIVAAHGECQPVDPKHIERWFSTLNWDPKAIAEERVEIKETQNIGHTTEISANWSELYNIYEAAIKRVRAEVPDLTLLGGHSSHGYVNGANIYFVYYYNLVNIKPEEEISKYHLAIKRIIVEETLARGGSMCHHHGVGKHRAAWIKEEYGSSYYILKTLKNAFDPNKVMNMGDIWPIE
;
A
#
# COMPACT_ATOMS: atom_id res chain seq x y z
N MET A 1 11.39 27.61 13.98
CA MET A 1 12.21 28.18 12.88
C MET A 1 11.26 28.65 11.76
N ASN A 2 11.61 29.74 11.09
CA ASN A 2 10.92 30.15 9.88
C ASN A 2 11.46 29.39 8.65
N ARG A 3 10.79 29.54 7.49
CA ARG A 3 11.14 28.81 6.25
C ARG A 3 12.58 29.07 5.81
N ASP A 4 13.02 30.32 5.80
CA ASP A 4 14.37 30.70 5.30
C ASP A 4 15.46 30.09 6.17
N GLU A 5 15.28 30.09 7.50
CA GLU A 5 16.19 29.45 8.44
C GLU A 5 16.30 27.94 8.23
N ILE A 6 15.15 27.28 7.94
CA ILE A 6 15.09 25.85 7.64
C ILE A 6 15.85 25.54 6.35
N VAL A 7 15.55 26.25 5.26
CA VAL A 7 16.21 26.09 3.97
C VAL A 7 17.72 26.32 4.07
N ALA A 8 18.14 27.42 4.74
CA ALA A 8 19.54 27.72 4.93
C ALA A 8 20.30 26.65 5.75
N SER A 9 19.63 26.06 6.74
CA SER A 9 20.19 24.97 7.55
C SER A 9 20.35 23.69 6.75
N LEU A 10 19.32 23.31 5.97
CA LEU A 10 19.36 22.12 5.12
C LEU A 10 20.44 22.24 4.04
N LYS A 11 20.61 23.43 3.41
CA LYS A 11 21.66 23.70 2.43
C LYS A 11 23.10 23.65 3.02
N LYS A 12 23.24 23.62 4.33
CA LYS A 12 24.53 23.37 5.02
C LYS A 12 24.77 21.89 5.32
N ILE A 13 23.70 21.13 5.53
CA ILE A 13 23.75 19.68 5.79
C ILE A 13 23.90 18.90 4.48
N LEU A 14 23.14 19.34 3.46
CA LEU A 14 23.11 18.75 2.12
C LEU A 14 23.68 19.76 1.11
N SER A 15 24.03 19.28 -0.09
CA SER A 15 24.39 20.22 -1.16
C SER A 15 23.19 21.08 -1.58
N PRO A 16 23.39 22.39 -1.85
CA PRO A 16 22.29 23.33 -2.11
C PRO A 16 21.33 22.91 -3.22
N GLU A 17 21.82 22.25 -4.26
CA GLU A 17 21.03 21.76 -5.42
C GLU A 17 20.11 20.59 -5.06
N ARG A 18 20.25 20.01 -3.87
CA ARG A 18 19.39 18.94 -3.36
C ARG A 18 18.29 19.43 -2.42
N VAL A 19 18.27 20.73 -2.15
CA VAL A 19 17.24 21.37 -1.31
C VAL A 19 16.37 22.24 -2.21
N ILE A 20 15.19 21.76 -2.53
CA ILE A 20 14.23 22.43 -3.40
C ILE A 20 13.31 23.30 -2.55
N ASP A 21 13.15 24.56 -2.94
CA ASP A 21 12.36 25.56 -2.23
C ASP A 21 11.44 26.40 -3.16
N ASP A 22 11.27 25.96 -4.44
CA ASP A 22 10.32 26.60 -5.34
C ASP A 22 8.86 26.28 -4.96
N GLU A 23 8.01 27.29 -5.05
CA GLU A 23 6.65 27.24 -4.50
C GLU A 23 5.75 26.18 -5.15
N GLN A 24 5.83 25.98 -6.47
CA GLN A 24 4.97 25.05 -7.16
C GLN A 24 5.31 23.60 -6.81
N THR A 25 6.60 23.24 -6.83
CA THR A 25 7.08 21.92 -6.42
C THR A 25 6.71 21.60 -4.97
N LEU A 26 6.79 22.60 -4.09
CA LEU A 26 6.39 22.44 -2.70
C LEU A 26 4.89 22.22 -2.54
N LYS A 27 4.03 22.96 -3.27
CA LYS A 27 2.58 22.75 -3.29
C LYS A 27 2.24 21.33 -3.73
N ASP A 28 2.80 20.88 -4.85
CA ASP A 28 2.58 19.53 -5.38
C ASP A 28 3.04 18.42 -4.42
N SER A 29 3.97 18.74 -3.53
CA SER A 29 4.53 17.83 -2.53
C SER A 29 3.84 17.89 -1.17
N SER A 30 2.83 18.73 -0.99
CA SER A 30 2.09 18.87 0.27
C SER A 30 0.98 17.81 0.45
N VAL A 31 0.68 17.06 -0.60
CA VAL A 31 -0.45 16.12 -0.67
C VAL A 31 -0.01 14.74 -1.18
N ASP A 32 -0.79 13.73 -0.86
CA ASP A 32 -0.62 12.40 -1.44
C ASP A 32 -1.44 12.20 -2.74
N ARG A 33 -1.40 10.99 -3.27
CA ARG A 33 -2.04 10.67 -4.54
C ARG A 33 -3.57 10.81 -4.53
N PHE A 34 -4.25 10.64 -3.39
CA PHE A 34 -5.71 10.64 -3.36
C PHE A 34 -6.33 12.04 -3.39
N ARG A 35 -5.58 13.11 -3.16
CA ARG A 35 -6.07 14.47 -3.41
C ARG A 35 -6.00 14.87 -4.89
N LYS A 36 -6.48 13.97 -5.75
CA LYS A 36 -6.39 14.11 -7.22
C LYS A 36 -7.11 15.36 -7.71
N TYR A 37 -8.31 15.62 -7.21
CA TYR A 37 -9.14 16.71 -7.67
C TYR A 37 -8.58 18.09 -7.29
N GLU A 38 -8.09 18.24 -6.05
CA GLU A 38 -7.33 19.42 -5.63
C GLU A 38 -6.14 19.68 -6.58
N ASN A 39 -5.33 18.66 -6.81
CA ASN A 39 -4.15 18.77 -7.66
C ASN A 39 -4.50 19.10 -9.13
N ILE A 40 -5.55 18.48 -9.69
CA ILE A 40 -6.05 18.74 -11.04
C ILE A 40 -6.52 20.20 -11.20
N CYS A 41 -7.14 20.77 -10.17
CA CYS A 41 -7.65 22.13 -10.16
C CYS A 41 -6.61 23.17 -9.72
N GLY A 42 -5.40 22.76 -9.29
CA GLY A 42 -4.39 23.66 -8.76
C GLY A 42 -4.75 24.26 -7.40
N VAL A 43 -5.62 23.60 -6.64
CA VAL A 43 -6.04 23.96 -5.28
C VAL A 43 -5.25 23.12 -4.29
N TYR A 44 -4.74 23.71 -3.23
CA TYR A 44 -3.95 23.05 -2.21
C TYR A 44 -4.44 23.49 -0.82
N THR A 45 -5.00 22.57 -0.06
CA THR A 45 -5.55 22.84 1.28
C THR A 45 -4.57 22.54 2.40
N GLN A 46 -3.51 21.76 2.12
CA GLN A 46 -2.50 21.42 3.11
C GLN A 46 -1.43 22.51 3.21
N PRO A 47 -0.86 22.74 4.41
CA PRO A 47 0.28 23.65 4.57
C PRO A 47 1.43 23.30 3.63
N VAL A 48 1.94 24.29 2.92
CA VAL A 48 3.10 24.11 2.03
C VAL A 48 4.34 23.81 2.87
N PRO A 49 5.13 22.76 2.57
CA PRO A 49 6.37 22.48 3.30
C PRO A 49 7.42 23.59 3.10
N ALA A 50 8.38 23.68 4.00
CA ALA A 50 9.48 24.64 3.90
C ALA A 50 10.45 24.28 2.75
N ALA A 51 10.72 22.99 2.60
CA ALA A 51 11.62 22.46 1.57
C ALA A 51 11.36 20.99 1.29
N ILE A 52 11.84 20.54 0.12
CA ILE A 52 12.10 19.13 -0.18
C ILE A 52 13.60 18.93 -0.15
N ALA A 53 14.07 17.96 0.63
CA ALA A 53 15.48 17.65 0.79
C ALA A 53 15.77 16.22 0.30
N TYR A 54 16.57 16.09 -0.77
CA TYR A 54 16.97 14.80 -1.32
C TYR A 54 18.22 14.28 -0.63
N VAL A 55 18.13 13.07 -0.07
CA VAL A 55 19.25 12.40 0.62
C VAL A 55 19.82 11.26 -0.25
N GLU A 56 21.13 11.01 -0.10
CA GLU A 56 21.88 9.99 -0.87
C GLU A 56 22.54 8.94 0.02
N SER A 57 22.55 9.15 1.35
CA SER A 57 23.17 8.22 2.31
C SER A 57 22.49 8.24 3.68
N ALA A 58 22.63 7.13 4.43
CA ALA A 58 22.16 7.02 5.81
C ALA A 58 22.79 8.09 6.73
N ARG A 59 24.03 8.52 6.44
CA ARG A 59 24.71 9.58 7.18
C ARG A 59 24.00 10.92 7.01
N GLU A 60 23.63 11.28 5.79
CA GLU A 60 22.90 12.52 5.52
C GLU A 60 21.52 12.52 6.19
N VAL A 61 20.82 11.36 6.14
CA VAL A 61 19.57 11.18 6.89
C VAL A 61 19.79 11.38 8.39
N SER A 62 20.86 10.80 8.96
CA SER A 62 21.22 10.98 10.38
C SER A 62 21.44 12.44 10.76
N GLU A 63 22.20 13.17 9.95
CA GLU A 63 22.47 14.60 10.17
C GLU A 63 21.19 15.46 10.07
N ALA A 64 20.35 15.18 9.07
CA ALA A 64 19.08 15.88 8.87
C ALA A 64 18.09 15.60 10.03
N LEU A 65 17.96 14.34 10.48
CA LEU A 65 17.05 13.99 11.58
C LEU A 65 17.54 14.54 12.93
N LYS A 66 18.84 14.50 13.22
CA LYS A 66 19.43 15.15 14.41
C LYS A 66 19.11 16.64 14.45
N TRP A 67 19.32 17.31 13.32
CA TRP A 67 19.02 18.73 13.19
C TRP A 67 17.52 19.00 13.38
N ALA A 68 16.65 18.22 12.73
CA ALA A 68 15.20 18.35 12.84
C ALA A 68 14.71 18.14 14.27
N SER A 69 15.22 17.10 14.95
CA SER A 69 14.89 16.80 16.35
C SER A 69 15.32 17.92 17.29
N ALA A 70 16.53 18.47 17.12
CA ALA A 70 17.04 19.56 17.94
C ALA A 70 16.24 20.87 17.75
N ASN A 71 15.71 21.10 16.55
CA ASN A 71 14.99 22.32 16.18
C ASN A 71 13.46 22.18 16.18
N ARG A 72 12.94 20.98 16.50
CA ARG A 72 11.51 20.63 16.47
C ARG A 72 10.85 20.91 15.12
N VAL A 73 11.53 20.56 14.03
CA VAL A 73 11.03 20.65 12.67
C VAL A 73 10.44 19.32 12.26
N ASN A 74 9.18 19.31 11.80
CA ASN A 74 8.52 18.11 11.33
C ASN A 74 9.14 17.60 10.03
N ILE A 75 9.50 16.32 9.99
CA ILE A 75 9.99 15.61 8.80
C ILE A 75 8.89 14.71 8.27
N VAL A 76 8.59 14.84 6.99
CA VAL A 76 7.71 13.93 6.26
C VAL A 76 8.59 13.09 5.32
N PRO A 77 8.89 11.82 5.67
CA PRO A 77 9.64 10.93 4.80
C PRO A 77 8.88 10.65 3.50
N ARG A 78 9.60 10.71 2.37
CA ARG A 78 9.02 10.48 1.04
C ARG A 78 9.84 9.47 0.25
N ALA A 79 9.12 8.60 -0.47
CA ALA A 79 9.69 7.61 -1.39
C ALA A 79 8.98 7.68 -2.75
N GLY A 80 8.25 6.64 -3.15
CA GLY A 80 7.64 6.46 -4.47
C GLY A 80 6.33 7.22 -4.73
N VAL A 81 5.83 7.99 -3.78
CA VAL A 81 4.59 8.81 -3.87
C VAL A 81 3.38 7.97 -4.33
N SER A 82 3.31 6.71 -3.91
CA SER A 82 2.19 5.80 -4.18
C SER A 82 1.20 5.66 -3.01
N ALA A 83 1.45 6.33 -1.89
CA ALA A 83 0.58 6.31 -0.70
C ALA A 83 -0.78 6.95 -0.96
N THR A 84 -1.82 6.46 -0.26
CA THR A 84 -3.23 6.82 -0.49
C THR A 84 -3.99 7.20 0.77
N GLU A 85 -3.33 7.17 1.94
CA GLU A 85 -3.96 7.41 3.24
C GLU A 85 -3.54 8.74 3.90
N GLY A 86 -3.10 9.71 3.09
CA GLY A 86 -2.63 11.00 3.59
C GLY A 86 -1.24 10.95 4.25
N GLY A 87 -0.49 9.84 4.13
CA GLY A 87 0.81 9.67 4.77
C GLY A 87 1.85 10.73 4.34
N LEU A 88 1.73 11.24 3.12
CA LEU A 88 2.61 12.28 2.58
C LEU A 88 2.10 13.71 2.81
N GLU A 89 0.91 13.91 3.36
CA GLU A 89 0.35 15.24 3.60
C GLU A 89 1.16 16.01 4.65
N THR A 90 1.48 17.25 4.33
CA THR A 90 2.23 18.14 5.23
C THR A 90 1.28 18.93 6.13
N VAL A 91 0.66 18.26 7.10
CA VAL A 91 -0.37 18.84 7.99
C VAL A 91 0.16 19.86 9.01
N VAL A 92 1.48 20.02 9.09
CA VAL A 92 2.15 20.99 9.97
C VAL A 92 2.90 22.02 9.13
N PRO A 93 2.71 23.32 9.37
CA PRO A 93 3.45 24.38 8.67
C PRO A 93 4.97 24.21 8.80
N ASN A 94 5.72 24.61 7.79
CA ASN A 94 7.17 24.52 7.74
C ASN A 94 7.74 23.09 7.92
N SER A 95 6.96 22.06 7.58
CA SER A 95 7.50 20.70 7.49
C SER A 95 8.57 20.61 6.41
N VAL A 96 9.48 19.64 6.56
CA VAL A 96 10.47 19.29 5.53
C VAL A 96 10.10 17.93 4.96
N VAL A 97 9.95 17.84 3.64
CA VAL A 97 9.84 16.58 2.95
C VAL A 97 11.25 16.02 2.74
N LEU A 98 11.57 14.89 3.38
CA LEU A 98 12.86 14.23 3.24
C LEU A 98 12.73 13.06 2.26
N ASP A 99 13.35 13.16 1.10
CA ASP A 99 13.14 12.28 -0.04
C ASP A 99 14.30 11.31 -0.27
N CYS A 100 14.00 10.00 -0.31
CA CYS A 100 15.00 8.94 -0.51
C CYS A 100 15.23 8.55 -1.98
N SER A 101 14.58 9.16 -2.96
CA SER A 101 14.63 8.71 -4.37
C SER A 101 16.04 8.72 -4.97
N ARG A 102 16.95 9.51 -4.43
CA ARG A 102 18.37 9.50 -4.83
C ARG A 102 19.21 8.41 -4.18
N MET A 103 18.67 7.70 -3.18
CA MET A 103 19.25 6.48 -2.61
C MET A 103 18.88 5.25 -3.45
N ASN A 104 19.34 5.17 -4.69
CA ASN A 104 18.80 4.27 -5.72
C ASN A 104 19.76 3.17 -6.18
N LYS A 105 20.70 2.76 -5.35
CA LYS A 105 21.66 1.71 -5.69
C LYS A 105 21.14 0.33 -5.30
N VAL A 106 21.07 -0.61 -6.26
CA VAL A 106 21.03 -2.04 -5.97
C VAL A 106 22.44 -2.44 -5.56
N ILE A 107 22.60 -2.82 -4.29
CA ILE A 107 23.91 -3.06 -3.66
C ILE A 107 24.40 -4.45 -4.03
N PHE A 108 23.53 -5.46 -3.90
CA PHE A 108 23.93 -6.85 -4.09
C PHE A 108 22.70 -7.76 -4.35
N ILE A 109 22.85 -8.70 -5.29
CA ILE A 109 21.89 -9.80 -5.53
C ILE A 109 22.65 -11.10 -5.29
N ASP A 110 22.25 -11.85 -4.27
CA ASP A 110 22.89 -13.08 -3.82
C ASP A 110 22.06 -14.30 -4.23
N GLN A 111 22.52 -14.99 -5.25
CA GLN A 111 21.87 -16.21 -5.74
C GLN A 111 22.06 -17.42 -4.82
N VAL A 112 23.11 -17.43 -4.00
CA VAL A 112 23.38 -18.52 -3.04
C VAL A 112 22.46 -18.40 -1.84
N ASN A 113 22.35 -17.20 -1.27
CA ASN A 113 21.50 -16.94 -0.11
C ASN A 113 20.08 -16.53 -0.50
N MET A 114 19.77 -16.44 -1.80
CA MET A 114 18.44 -16.04 -2.32
C MET A 114 17.97 -14.72 -1.70
N GLN A 115 18.77 -13.67 -1.81
CA GLN A 115 18.52 -12.36 -1.22
C GLN A 115 18.96 -11.24 -2.16
N ALA A 116 18.28 -10.09 -2.08
CA ALA A 116 18.71 -8.86 -2.71
C ALA A 116 18.76 -7.73 -1.70
N THR A 117 19.85 -6.97 -1.71
CA THR A 117 20.02 -5.77 -0.87
C THR A 117 20.07 -4.53 -1.74
N CYS A 118 19.30 -3.53 -1.39
CA CYS A 118 19.25 -2.27 -2.10
C CYS A 118 18.98 -1.09 -1.15
N GLN A 119 19.32 0.13 -1.59
CA GLN A 119 18.93 1.35 -0.91
C GLN A 119 17.42 1.61 -1.02
N ALA A 120 16.87 2.36 -0.07
CA ALA A 120 15.44 2.63 0.08
C ALA A 120 14.76 3.28 -1.14
N GLY A 121 15.50 4.03 -1.93
CA GLY A 121 15.02 4.72 -3.13
C GLY A 121 15.08 3.88 -4.41
N VAL A 122 15.44 2.59 -4.34
CA VAL A 122 15.35 1.69 -5.50
C VAL A 122 13.89 1.37 -5.79
N SER A 123 13.46 1.54 -7.04
CA SER A 123 12.12 1.07 -7.47
C SER A 123 12.05 -0.45 -7.41
N LEU A 124 10.91 -0.97 -6.93
CA LEU A 124 10.64 -2.40 -6.92
C LEU A 124 10.71 -3.00 -8.34
N GLN A 125 10.24 -2.27 -9.36
CA GLN A 125 10.34 -2.69 -10.76
C GLN A 125 11.80 -2.91 -11.16
N VAL A 126 12.67 -1.93 -10.88
CA VAL A 126 14.10 -2.00 -11.21
C VAL A 126 14.79 -3.16 -10.49
N LEU A 127 14.46 -3.40 -9.21
CA LEU A 127 15.02 -4.51 -8.47
C LEU A 127 14.59 -5.86 -9.04
N ASP A 128 13.27 -6.02 -9.28
CA ASP A 128 12.71 -7.27 -9.78
C ASP A 128 13.19 -7.58 -11.20
N ASP A 129 13.30 -6.57 -12.09
CA ASP A 129 13.83 -6.76 -13.45
C ASP A 129 15.28 -7.26 -13.43
N LYS A 130 16.12 -6.72 -12.54
CA LYS A 130 17.49 -7.22 -12.35
C LYS A 130 17.51 -8.65 -11.82
N CYS A 131 16.61 -9.01 -10.93
CA CYS A 131 16.49 -10.38 -10.43
C CYS A 131 16.01 -11.35 -11.55
N ARG A 132 15.04 -10.94 -12.37
CA ARG A 132 14.47 -11.76 -13.46
C ARG A 132 15.51 -12.15 -14.52
N VAL A 133 16.44 -11.28 -14.83
CA VAL A 133 17.58 -11.61 -15.72
C VAL A 133 18.40 -12.80 -15.19
N MET A 134 18.35 -13.03 -13.87
CA MET A 134 19.05 -14.12 -13.19
C MET A 134 18.14 -15.33 -12.91
N GLY A 135 16.91 -15.36 -13.46
CA GLY A 135 15.90 -16.40 -13.20
C GLY A 135 15.28 -16.33 -11.81
N LEU A 136 15.31 -15.16 -11.17
CA LEU A 136 14.80 -14.92 -9.83
C LEU A 136 13.71 -13.83 -9.84
N THR A 137 12.90 -13.78 -8.79
CA THR A 137 11.91 -12.71 -8.56
C THR A 137 11.85 -12.35 -7.08
N THR A 138 11.45 -11.13 -6.78
CA THR A 138 11.10 -10.71 -5.43
C THR A 138 9.78 -11.32 -4.95
N GLY A 139 8.94 -11.81 -5.88
CA GLY A 139 7.59 -12.29 -5.56
C GLY A 139 6.62 -11.19 -5.12
N HIS A 140 7.10 -9.95 -4.94
CA HIS A 140 6.28 -8.81 -4.54
C HIS A 140 5.79 -8.03 -5.75
N SER A 141 4.47 -7.85 -5.88
CA SER A 141 3.88 -7.18 -7.04
C SER A 141 2.63 -6.37 -6.67
N PRO A 142 2.76 -5.26 -5.93
CA PRO A 142 1.65 -4.32 -5.78
C PRO A 142 1.34 -3.66 -7.14
N GLN A 143 0.12 -3.15 -7.32
CA GLN A 143 -0.25 -2.42 -8.55
C GLN A 143 0.68 -1.24 -8.81
N SER A 144 1.18 -0.62 -7.75
CA SER A 144 2.14 0.49 -7.79
C SER A 144 3.59 0.07 -8.05
N LYS A 145 3.87 -1.19 -8.41
CA LYS A 145 5.24 -1.73 -8.60
C LYS A 145 6.18 -0.81 -9.40
N PRO A 146 5.75 -0.16 -10.50
CA PRO A 146 6.62 0.75 -11.25
C PRO A 146 7.00 2.03 -10.49
N LEU A 147 6.16 2.47 -9.56
CA LEU A 147 6.30 3.72 -8.79
C LEU A 147 6.91 3.48 -7.41
N ALA A 148 6.54 2.38 -6.78
CA ALA A 148 6.88 2.10 -5.39
C ALA A 148 8.38 1.90 -5.19
N LEU A 149 8.94 2.59 -4.20
CA LEU A 149 10.35 2.45 -3.79
C LEU A 149 10.44 1.53 -2.56
N MET A 150 11.53 0.78 -2.47
CA MET A 150 11.71 -0.28 -1.47
C MET A 150 11.57 0.20 -0.02
N GLY A 151 12.04 1.40 0.32
CA GLY A 151 11.87 1.97 1.65
C GLY A 151 10.41 2.28 2.00
N GLY A 152 9.64 2.77 1.03
CA GLY A 152 8.21 3.03 1.19
C GLY A 152 7.41 1.75 1.37
N LEU A 153 7.71 0.68 0.60
CA LEU A 153 7.07 -0.62 0.75
C LEU A 153 7.23 -1.20 2.15
N VAL A 154 8.44 -1.10 2.73
CA VAL A 154 8.71 -1.51 4.12
C VAL A 154 7.97 -0.63 5.11
N ALA A 155 8.00 0.69 4.91
CA ALA A 155 7.37 1.64 5.82
C ALA A 155 5.84 1.50 5.87
N THR A 156 5.18 1.05 4.80
CA THR A 156 3.72 0.87 4.74
C THR A 156 3.25 -0.57 4.90
N ARG A 157 4.14 -1.53 5.17
CA ARG A 157 3.80 -2.97 5.17
C ARG A 157 3.08 -3.41 3.91
N SER A 158 3.60 -3.01 2.77
CA SER A 158 2.98 -3.25 1.46
C SER A 158 2.67 -4.73 1.22
N ILE A 159 1.51 -4.99 0.63
CA ILE A 159 1.10 -6.31 0.13
C ILE A 159 1.03 -6.27 -1.39
N GLY A 160 1.58 -7.28 -2.04
CA GLY A 160 1.52 -7.46 -3.48
C GLY A 160 0.44 -8.47 -3.89
N GLN A 161 0.07 -8.46 -5.17
CA GLN A 161 -0.98 -9.33 -5.72
C GLN A 161 -0.69 -10.83 -5.58
N PHE A 162 0.60 -11.19 -5.41
CA PHE A 162 1.04 -12.57 -5.24
C PHE A 162 1.17 -12.99 -3.78
N SER A 163 0.56 -12.23 -2.86
CA SER A 163 0.70 -12.44 -1.43
C SER A 163 0.14 -13.78 -0.93
N THR A 164 -0.80 -14.39 -1.62
CA THR A 164 -1.31 -15.74 -1.30
C THR A 164 -0.22 -16.81 -1.40
N LEU A 165 0.74 -16.62 -2.30
CA LEU A 165 1.90 -17.51 -2.45
C LEU A 165 3.12 -17.05 -1.66
N TYR A 166 3.52 -15.77 -1.82
CA TYR A 166 4.80 -15.26 -1.33
C TYR A 166 4.71 -14.51 -0.01
N GLY A 167 3.51 -14.14 0.44
CA GLY A 167 3.31 -13.26 1.60
C GLY A 167 3.42 -11.77 1.27
N GLY A 168 3.44 -10.93 2.29
CA GLY A 168 3.67 -9.50 2.19
C GLY A 168 5.16 -9.12 2.31
N ILE A 169 5.43 -7.82 2.26
CA ILE A 169 6.81 -7.34 2.46
C ILE A 169 7.40 -7.76 3.82
N GLU A 170 6.57 -7.91 4.84
CA GLU A 170 6.96 -8.40 6.17
C GLU A 170 7.48 -9.83 6.16
N ASP A 171 6.95 -10.69 5.27
CA ASP A 171 7.41 -12.06 5.10
C ASP A 171 8.69 -12.14 4.26
N MET A 172 8.92 -11.15 3.41
CA MET A 172 10.06 -11.08 2.50
C MET A 172 11.27 -10.39 3.14
N LEU A 173 11.04 -9.40 4.02
CA LEU A 173 12.10 -8.60 4.64
C LEU A 173 12.97 -9.47 5.56
N VAL A 174 14.25 -9.59 5.23
CA VAL A 174 15.23 -10.33 6.05
C VAL A 174 16.21 -9.42 6.78
N GLY A 175 16.53 -8.25 6.21
CA GLY A 175 17.39 -7.24 6.81
C GLY A 175 16.93 -5.84 6.47
N VAL A 176 17.22 -4.87 7.35
CA VAL A 176 16.85 -3.47 7.13
C VAL A 176 17.83 -2.55 7.86
N GLU A 177 18.14 -1.41 7.25
CA GLU A 177 18.81 -0.29 7.90
C GLU A 177 17.84 0.88 7.99
N ALA A 178 17.79 1.52 9.14
CA ALA A 178 16.94 2.68 9.38
C ALA A 178 17.64 3.70 10.29
N VAL A 179 17.25 4.96 10.18
CA VAL A 179 17.74 6.07 10.98
C VAL A 179 16.62 6.61 11.86
N PHE A 180 16.85 6.68 13.15
CA PHE A 180 15.90 7.23 14.14
C PHE A 180 16.09 8.74 14.35
N PRO A 181 15.12 9.45 14.93
CA PRO A 181 15.17 10.91 15.11
C PRO A 181 16.37 11.44 15.92
N ASN A 182 16.95 10.61 16.80
CA ASN A 182 18.20 10.93 17.52
C ASN A 182 19.44 10.82 16.63
N GLY A 183 19.27 10.42 15.34
CA GLY A 183 20.31 10.19 14.36
C GLY A 183 21.02 8.86 14.45
N GLU A 184 20.55 7.94 15.31
CA GLU A 184 21.11 6.58 15.40
C GLU A 184 20.83 5.83 14.11
N ILE A 185 21.88 5.30 13.48
CA ILE A 185 21.79 4.41 12.31
C ILE A 185 21.78 2.97 12.83
N THR A 186 20.69 2.26 12.63
CA THR A 186 20.54 0.87 13.08
C THR A 186 20.49 -0.07 11.89
N LYS A 187 21.17 -1.22 12.00
CA LYS A 187 21.15 -2.25 10.96
C LYS A 187 20.78 -3.60 11.54
N ILE A 188 19.70 -4.19 11.02
CA ILE A 188 19.23 -5.51 11.41
C ILE A 188 19.81 -6.53 10.44
N LYS A 189 20.45 -7.57 10.98
CA LYS A 189 21.13 -8.63 10.20
C LYS A 189 20.17 -9.38 9.29
N ASN A 190 20.59 -9.61 8.06
CA ASN A 190 19.88 -10.38 7.03
C ASN A 190 20.12 -11.91 7.14
N VAL A 191 19.62 -12.51 8.21
CA VAL A 191 19.66 -13.95 8.45
C VAL A 191 18.27 -14.58 8.32
N PRO A 192 18.14 -15.86 7.94
CA PRO A 192 16.83 -16.46 7.66
C PRO A 192 15.89 -16.47 8.87
N ARG A 193 16.46 -16.64 10.07
CA ARG A 193 15.72 -16.68 11.33
C ARG A 193 16.61 -16.31 12.51
N ARG A 194 16.01 -15.59 13.47
CA ARG A 194 16.70 -15.19 14.69
C ARG A 194 15.74 -15.28 15.88
N ALA A 195 16.13 -16.06 16.90
CA ALA A 195 15.40 -16.20 18.17
C ALA A 195 16.13 -15.48 19.32
N ALA A 196 16.77 -14.34 19.01
CA ALA A 196 17.49 -13.53 20.00
C ALA A 196 16.62 -12.35 20.48
N GLY A 197 15.59 -12.66 21.24
CA GLY A 197 14.60 -11.71 21.71
C GLY A 197 13.47 -11.42 20.68
N PRO A 198 12.68 -10.36 20.90
CA PRO A 198 11.62 -9.94 20.00
C PRO A 198 12.12 -9.63 18.58
N ASP A 199 11.30 -9.83 17.58
CA ASP A 199 11.64 -9.46 16.20
C ASP A 199 11.48 -7.96 15.98
N ILE A 200 12.59 -7.23 16.16
CA ILE A 200 12.63 -5.78 16.06
C ILE A 200 12.45 -5.25 14.62
N ARG A 201 12.43 -6.11 13.57
CA ARG A 201 12.04 -5.68 12.22
C ARG A 201 10.63 -5.11 12.21
N HIS A 202 9.74 -5.66 13.05
CA HIS A 202 8.36 -5.19 13.17
C HIS A 202 8.18 -3.82 13.87
N VAL A 203 9.23 -3.24 14.44
CA VAL A 203 9.25 -1.83 14.85
C VAL A 203 9.41 -0.90 13.65
N ILE A 204 10.15 -1.37 12.62
CA ILE A 204 10.44 -0.60 11.41
C ILE A 204 9.37 -0.84 10.34
N LEU A 205 8.89 -2.09 10.19
CA LEU A 205 7.80 -2.44 9.29
C LEU A 205 6.50 -1.71 9.70
N GLY A 206 5.91 -0.99 8.76
CA GLY A 206 4.64 -0.29 9.00
C GLY A 206 4.78 0.98 9.84
N ASN A 207 5.99 1.54 9.98
CA ASN A 207 6.20 2.79 10.73
C ASN A 207 5.72 4.04 9.98
N GLU A 208 5.44 3.96 8.71
CA GLU A 208 4.95 5.04 7.81
C GLU A 208 5.76 6.35 7.91
N GLY A 209 7.05 6.24 8.25
CA GLY A 209 7.91 7.38 8.50
C GLY A 209 7.66 8.11 9.83
N ALA A 210 6.79 7.57 10.67
CA ALA A 210 6.44 8.18 11.96
C ALA A 210 7.35 7.76 13.13
N LEU A 211 8.23 6.77 12.93
CA LEU A 211 9.23 6.36 13.93
C LEU A 211 10.67 6.52 13.45
N CYS A 212 10.93 6.22 12.18
CA CYS A 212 12.27 6.21 11.60
C CYS A 212 12.23 6.40 10.09
N PHE A 213 13.41 6.60 9.50
CA PHE A 213 13.61 6.70 8.05
C PHE A 213 14.37 5.46 7.56
N VAL A 214 13.75 4.65 6.68
CA VAL A 214 14.39 3.45 6.10
C VAL A 214 15.42 3.85 5.05
N THR A 215 16.62 3.28 5.11
CA THR A 215 17.74 3.63 4.23
C THR A 215 18.25 2.47 3.37
N GLU A 216 18.19 1.22 3.89
CA GLU A 216 18.58 0.02 3.16
C GLU A 216 17.59 -1.12 3.46
N VAL A 217 17.31 -1.94 2.45
CA VAL A 217 16.37 -3.07 2.54
C VAL A 217 17.02 -4.32 1.95
N THR A 218 16.92 -5.45 2.66
CA THR A 218 17.28 -6.78 2.15
C THR A 218 16.04 -7.67 2.14
N VAL A 219 15.67 -8.18 0.95
CA VAL A 219 14.52 -9.07 0.77
C VAL A 219 14.94 -10.44 0.28
N LYS A 220 14.12 -11.45 0.58
CA LYS A 220 14.23 -12.81 -0.02
C LYS A 220 13.97 -12.72 -1.52
N LEU A 221 14.55 -13.69 -2.24
CA LEU A 221 14.27 -13.96 -3.64
C LEU A 221 13.69 -15.35 -3.80
N PHE A 222 12.97 -15.54 -4.90
CA PHE A 222 12.34 -16.80 -5.28
C PHE A 222 12.72 -17.14 -6.72
N PRO A 223 12.76 -18.43 -7.11
CA PRO A 223 12.88 -18.81 -8.51
C PRO A 223 11.70 -18.26 -9.34
N TYR A 224 11.95 -17.87 -10.58
CA TYR A 224 10.97 -17.27 -11.48
C TYR A 224 10.67 -18.19 -12.66
N TYR A 225 9.42 -18.66 -12.77
CA TYR A 225 8.96 -19.62 -13.77
C TYR A 225 7.69 -19.13 -14.49
N PRO A 226 7.75 -18.01 -15.24
CA PRO A 226 6.56 -17.40 -15.87
C PRO A 226 5.90 -18.32 -16.91
N GLU A 227 6.64 -19.27 -17.50
CA GLU A 227 6.16 -20.26 -18.47
C GLU A 227 5.20 -21.27 -17.86
N ASN A 228 5.18 -21.41 -16.54
CA ASN A 228 4.33 -22.37 -15.83
C ASN A 228 3.04 -21.72 -15.27
N ASN A 229 2.78 -20.44 -15.56
CA ASN A 229 1.61 -19.75 -15.07
C ASN A 229 0.32 -20.37 -15.61
N ALA A 230 -0.58 -20.77 -14.71
CA ALA A 230 -1.88 -21.32 -15.05
C ALA A 230 -3.01 -20.37 -14.60
N PHE A 231 -3.68 -19.75 -15.57
CA PHE A 231 -4.77 -18.80 -15.34
C PHE A 231 -6.11 -19.52 -15.28
N MET A 232 -6.97 -19.12 -14.36
CA MET A 232 -8.32 -19.65 -14.18
C MET A 232 -9.27 -18.50 -13.84
N GLY A 233 -10.43 -18.46 -14.48
CA GLY A 233 -11.49 -17.50 -14.22
C GLY A 233 -12.84 -18.16 -14.19
N TYR A 234 -13.74 -17.61 -13.37
CA TYR A 234 -15.10 -18.11 -13.22
C TYR A 234 -16.06 -16.94 -12.99
N THR A 235 -17.31 -17.10 -13.46
CA THR A 235 -18.44 -16.27 -13.02
C THR A 235 -19.28 -17.05 -12.03
N LEU A 236 -19.87 -16.35 -11.04
CA LEU A 236 -20.69 -16.94 -9.98
C LEU A 236 -21.73 -15.95 -9.45
N GLY A 237 -22.78 -16.47 -8.80
CA GLY A 237 -23.97 -15.67 -8.44
C GLY A 237 -23.81 -14.74 -7.25
N SER A 238 -22.81 -14.93 -6.35
CA SER A 238 -22.71 -14.12 -5.14
C SER A 238 -21.30 -14.04 -4.54
N MET A 239 -21.02 -12.93 -3.87
CA MET A 239 -19.78 -12.74 -3.06
C MET A 239 -19.66 -13.79 -1.95
N LYS A 240 -20.79 -14.19 -1.34
CA LYS A 240 -20.79 -15.20 -0.28
C LYS A 240 -20.22 -16.53 -0.77
N LEU A 241 -20.71 -17.03 -1.89
CA LEU A 241 -20.19 -18.24 -2.52
C LEU A 241 -18.70 -18.09 -2.88
N GLY A 242 -18.31 -16.92 -3.40
CA GLY A 242 -16.92 -16.64 -3.74
C GLY A 242 -15.99 -16.70 -2.51
N PHE A 243 -16.41 -16.16 -1.38
CA PHE A 243 -15.65 -16.27 -0.12
C PHE A 243 -15.56 -17.70 0.40
N GLU A 244 -16.62 -18.50 0.27
CA GLU A 244 -16.61 -19.92 0.64
C GLU A 244 -15.57 -20.69 -0.19
N ILE A 245 -15.52 -20.47 -1.50
CA ILE A 245 -14.55 -21.10 -2.40
C ILE A 245 -13.12 -20.63 -2.08
N LEU A 246 -12.90 -19.32 -1.93
CA LEU A 246 -11.57 -18.78 -1.54
C LEU A 246 -11.09 -19.40 -0.24
N ARG A 247 -11.96 -19.44 0.78
CA ARG A 247 -11.65 -20.05 2.06
C ARG A 247 -11.28 -21.53 1.89
N GLU A 248 -12.05 -22.30 1.11
CA GLU A 248 -11.78 -23.71 0.90
C GLU A 248 -10.42 -23.95 0.26
N VAL A 249 -10.06 -23.16 -0.78
CA VAL A 249 -8.76 -23.22 -1.43
C VAL A 249 -7.63 -22.95 -0.42
N MET A 250 -7.76 -21.89 0.38
CA MET A 250 -6.72 -21.49 1.33
C MET A 250 -6.58 -22.47 2.50
N VAL A 251 -7.70 -22.96 3.08
CA VAL A 251 -7.71 -23.89 4.21
C VAL A 251 -7.20 -25.27 3.82
N LYS A 252 -7.43 -25.71 2.59
CA LYS A 252 -6.87 -26.97 2.06
C LYS A 252 -5.37 -26.87 1.76
N GLY A 253 -4.75 -25.69 1.91
CA GLY A 253 -3.31 -25.48 1.79
C GLY A 253 -2.84 -25.19 0.37
N TYR A 254 -3.74 -25.03 -0.59
CA TYR A 254 -3.39 -24.60 -1.93
C TYR A 254 -3.02 -23.10 -1.91
N ARG A 255 -1.94 -22.75 -2.61
CA ARG A 255 -1.39 -21.41 -2.62
C ARG A 255 -1.29 -20.88 -4.06
N PRO A 256 -2.40 -20.49 -4.69
CA PRO A 256 -2.31 -19.75 -5.94
C PRO A 256 -1.58 -18.44 -5.70
N SER A 257 -0.83 -17.94 -6.67
CA SER A 257 -0.21 -16.61 -6.54
C SER A 257 -1.25 -15.49 -6.59
N ILE A 258 -2.30 -15.66 -7.40
CA ILE A 258 -3.45 -14.77 -7.44
C ILE A 258 -4.69 -15.53 -6.98
N ALA A 259 -5.48 -14.92 -6.09
CA ALA A 259 -6.80 -15.34 -5.68
C ALA A 259 -7.65 -14.09 -5.49
N ARG A 260 -8.57 -13.81 -6.43
CA ARG A 260 -9.36 -12.57 -6.44
C ARG A 260 -10.83 -12.86 -6.66
N LEU A 261 -11.67 -12.12 -5.96
CA LEU A 261 -13.13 -12.19 -6.06
C LEU A 261 -13.67 -10.76 -6.21
N TYR A 262 -14.45 -10.52 -7.24
CA TYR A 262 -15.12 -9.24 -7.52
C TYR A 262 -16.63 -9.42 -7.39
N ASP A 263 -17.33 -8.44 -6.82
CA ASP A 263 -18.79 -8.39 -6.85
C ASP A 263 -19.31 -8.03 -8.23
N GLN A 264 -20.63 -7.93 -8.37
CA GLN A 264 -21.27 -7.66 -9.65
C GLN A 264 -20.89 -6.29 -10.23
N GLU A 265 -20.86 -5.24 -9.39
CA GLU A 265 -20.59 -3.88 -9.86
C GLU A 265 -19.12 -3.68 -10.24
N ASP A 266 -18.20 -4.10 -9.39
CA ASP A 266 -16.77 -4.02 -9.67
C ASP A 266 -16.36 -5.01 -10.77
N GLY A 267 -17.01 -6.19 -10.80
CA GLY A 267 -16.86 -7.17 -11.87
C GLY A 267 -17.33 -6.65 -13.24
N ALA A 268 -18.46 -5.98 -13.30
CA ALA A 268 -18.97 -5.37 -14.53
C ALA A 268 -18.07 -4.22 -15.00
N TYR A 269 -17.48 -3.45 -14.07
CA TYR A 269 -16.53 -2.39 -14.41
C TYR A 269 -15.24 -2.92 -15.04
N HIS A 270 -14.65 -3.96 -14.48
CA HIS A 270 -13.38 -4.51 -14.95
C HIS A 270 -13.51 -5.55 -16.07
N PHE A 271 -14.62 -6.29 -16.13
CA PHE A 271 -14.81 -7.47 -16.97
C PHE A 271 -16.14 -7.44 -17.74
N SER A 272 -16.59 -6.25 -18.17
CA SER A 272 -17.86 -6.04 -18.91
C SER A 272 -18.05 -7.00 -20.09
N HIS A 273 -16.97 -7.48 -20.71
CA HIS A 273 -17.01 -8.35 -21.87
C HIS A 273 -17.37 -9.81 -21.56
N PHE A 274 -17.39 -10.24 -20.28
CA PHE A 274 -17.83 -11.60 -19.90
C PHE A 274 -18.57 -11.70 -18.56
N ALA A 275 -18.46 -10.72 -17.65
CA ALA A 275 -19.02 -10.82 -16.31
C ALA A 275 -20.55 -10.80 -16.30
N GLY A 276 -21.20 -9.98 -17.17
CA GLY A 276 -22.63 -9.72 -17.06
C GLY A 276 -22.99 -9.21 -15.67
N ASP A 277 -24.07 -9.75 -15.08
CA ASP A 277 -24.54 -9.44 -13.72
C ASP A 277 -23.98 -10.40 -12.65
N ASN A 278 -22.83 -11.03 -12.93
CA ASN A 278 -22.23 -12.02 -12.02
C ASN A 278 -21.02 -11.47 -11.29
N CYS A 279 -20.70 -12.04 -10.14
CA CYS A 279 -19.40 -11.93 -9.50
C CYS A 279 -18.34 -12.63 -10.35
N VAL A 280 -17.08 -12.21 -10.22
CA VAL A 280 -15.95 -12.80 -10.95
C VAL A 280 -14.91 -13.34 -9.97
N LEU A 281 -14.52 -14.61 -10.15
CA LEU A 281 -13.52 -15.28 -9.34
C LEU A 281 -12.31 -15.63 -10.21
N ILE A 282 -11.11 -15.22 -9.79
CA ILE A 282 -9.87 -15.36 -10.57
C ILE A 282 -8.82 -16.05 -9.72
N PHE A 283 -8.10 -17.00 -10.34
CA PHE A 283 -6.90 -17.60 -9.78
C PHE A 283 -5.76 -17.65 -10.79
N MET A 284 -4.53 -17.60 -10.26
CA MET A 284 -3.32 -17.94 -10.99
C MET A 284 -2.46 -18.86 -10.13
N ALA A 285 -2.05 -20.00 -10.68
CA ALA A 285 -1.04 -20.85 -10.07
C ALA A 285 0.30 -20.65 -10.79
N GLU A 286 1.38 -20.58 -10.06
CA GLU A 286 2.74 -20.42 -10.58
C GLU A 286 3.75 -21.26 -9.79
N GLY A 287 5.00 -21.31 -10.29
CA GLY A 287 6.12 -22.02 -9.66
C GLY A 287 6.63 -23.17 -10.51
N PRO A 288 7.35 -24.16 -9.92
CA PRO A 288 7.76 -25.36 -10.63
C PRO A 288 6.56 -26.07 -11.29
N GLU A 289 6.74 -26.56 -12.51
CA GLU A 289 5.67 -27.09 -13.36
C GLU A 289 4.71 -28.05 -12.63
N GLY A 290 5.26 -29.02 -11.87
CA GLY A 290 4.44 -29.99 -11.14
C GLY A 290 3.58 -29.38 -10.04
N ILE A 291 4.09 -28.32 -9.35
CA ILE A 291 3.36 -27.61 -8.31
C ILE A 291 2.27 -26.74 -8.93
N ALA A 292 2.60 -25.96 -9.95
CA ALA A 292 1.63 -25.11 -10.65
C ALA A 292 0.46 -25.92 -11.22
N LYS A 293 0.75 -27.03 -11.92
CA LYS A 293 -0.29 -27.94 -12.45
C LYS A 293 -1.17 -28.54 -11.36
N ALA A 294 -0.54 -29.11 -10.30
CA ALA A 294 -1.31 -29.74 -9.20
C ALA A 294 -2.21 -28.71 -8.48
N THR A 295 -1.69 -27.50 -8.25
CA THR A 295 -2.48 -26.42 -7.63
C THR A 295 -3.66 -26.01 -8.53
N ALA A 296 -3.43 -25.84 -9.83
CA ALA A 296 -4.49 -25.48 -10.77
C ALA A 296 -5.58 -26.56 -10.86
N GLU A 297 -5.23 -27.83 -10.96
CA GLU A 297 -6.19 -28.95 -10.99
C GLU A 297 -7.00 -29.07 -9.69
N ALA A 298 -6.36 -28.86 -8.55
CA ALA A 298 -7.05 -28.88 -7.28
C ALA A 298 -8.06 -27.72 -7.16
N ILE A 299 -7.69 -26.51 -7.59
CA ILE A 299 -8.60 -25.35 -7.60
C ILE A 299 -9.79 -25.60 -8.52
N LYS A 300 -9.55 -26.08 -9.75
CA LYS A 300 -10.63 -26.46 -10.68
C LYS A 300 -11.60 -27.47 -10.06
N SER A 301 -11.07 -28.49 -9.35
CA SER A 301 -11.87 -29.49 -8.69
C SER A 301 -12.72 -28.93 -7.54
N ILE A 302 -12.14 -28.00 -6.74
CA ILE A 302 -12.85 -27.31 -5.67
C ILE A 302 -14.01 -26.48 -6.26
N VAL A 303 -13.71 -25.63 -7.24
CA VAL A 303 -14.74 -24.78 -7.88
C VAL A 303 -15.85 -25.62 -8.49
N ALA A 304 -15.53 -26.70 -9.20
CA ALA A 304 -16.52 -27.62 -9.82
C ALA A 304 -17.43 -28.30 -8.77
N ALA A 305 -16.91 -28.53 -7.56
CA ALA A 305 -17.71 -29.17 -6.50
C ALA A 305 -18.83 -28.26 -5.96
N HIS A 306 -18.71 -26.93 -6.10
CA HIS A 306 -19.77 -26.00 -5.73
C HIS A 306 -20.90 -25.86 -6.76
N GLY A 307 -20.72 -26.34 -8.01
CA GLY A 307 -21.76 -26.50 -9.02
C GLY A 307 -22.37 -25.25 -9.65
N GLU A 308 -22.17 -24.08 -9.03
CA GLU A 308 -22.79 -22.79 -9.43
C GLU A 308 -21.84 -21.85 -10.18
N CYS A 309 -20.62 -22.28 -10.47
CA CYS A 309 -19.59 -21.48 -11.12
C CYS A 309 -19.46 -21.85 -12.59
N GLN A 310 -19.41 -20.85 -13.46
CA GLN A 310 -19.18 -21.04 -14.89
C GLN A 310 -17.74 -20.68 -15.27
N PRO A 311 -16.98 -21.56 -15.91
CA PRO A 311 -15.61 -21.25 -16.31
C PRO A 311 -15.58 -20.17 -17.40
N VAL A 312 -14.54 -19.33 -17.34
CA VAL A 312 -14.25 -18.28 -18.31
C VAL A 312 -12.98 -18.67 -19.09
N ASP A 313 -12.87 -18.27 -20.36
CA ASP A 313 -11.66 -18.52 -21.15
C ASP A 313 -10.44 -17.91 -20.43
N PRO A 314 -9.41 -18.71 -20.09
CA PRO A 314 -8.20 -18.24 -19.41
C PRO A 314 -7.51 -17.05 -20.10
N LYS A 315 -7.67 -16.88 -21.40
CA LYS A 315 -7.11 -15.74 -22.17
C LYS A 315 -7.63 -14.38 -21.69
N HIS A 316 -8.87 -14.31 -21.18
CA HIS A 316 -9.40 -13.08 -20.59
C HIS A 316 -8.63 -12.71 -19.32
N ILE A 317 -8.29 -13.72 -18.52
CA ILE A 317 -7.56 -13.52 -17.26
C ILE A 317 -6.08 -13.17 -17.55
N GLU A 318 -5.46 -13.83 -18.50
CA GLU A 318 -4.10 -13.51 -18.95
C GLU A 318 -4.00 -12.07 -19.46
N ARG A 319 -4.96 -11.64 -20.29
CA ARG A 319 -5.04 -10.25 -20.77
C ARG A 319 -5.19 -9.25 -19.61
N TRP A 320 -6.10 -9.49 -18.68
CA TRP A 320 -6.27 -8.67 -17.49
C TRP A 320 -4.97 -8.61 -16.68
N PHE A 321 -4.30 -9.74 -16.49
CA PHE A 321 -3.03 -9.83 -15.76
C PHE A 321 -1.94 -8.92 -16.38
N SER A 322 -1.90 -8.80 -17.70
CA SER A 322 -0.92 -7.97 -18.39
C SER A 322 -1.08 -6.45 -18.17
N THR A 323 -2.22 -5.99 -17.63
CA THR A 323 -2.58 -4.57 -17.45
C THR A 323 -2.69 -4.14 -16.00
N LEU A 324 -2.21 -4.95 -15.06
CA LEU A 324 -2.44 -4.74 -13.62
C LEU A 324 -1.67 -3.58 -12.99
N ASN A 325 -0.57 -3.14 -13.60
CA ASN A 325 0.33 -2.18 -12.96
C ASN A 325 -0.02 -0.73 -13.32
N TRP A 326 0.06 0.15 -12.34
CA TRP A 326 -0.01 1.58 -12.51
C TRP A 326 1.38 2.15 -12.81
N ASP A 327 1.49 2.89 -13.89
CA ASP A 327 2.68 3.63 -14.26
C ASP A 327 2.40 5.15 -14.36
N PRO A 328 3.41 6.00 -14.58
CA PRO A 328 3.19 7.44 -14.73
C PRO A 328 2.25 7.81 -15.89
N LYS A 329 2.21 6.99 -16.94
CA LYS A 329 1.32 7.21 -18.09
C LYS A 329 -0.13 6.95 -17.71
N ALA A 330 -0.43 5.83 -17.06
CA ALA A 330 -1.77 5.50 -16.57
C ALA A 330 -2.29 6.57 -15.59
N ILE A 331 -1.42 7.13 -14.73
CA ILE A 331 -1.80 8.23 -13.83
C ILE A 331 -2.13 9.51 -14.61
N ALA A 332 -1.37 9.82 -15.66
CA ALA A 332 -1.65 10.99 -16.49
C ALA A 332 -2.97 10.82 -17.27
N GLU A 333 -3.24 9.63 -17.77
CA GLU A 333 -4.50 9.28 -18.45
C GLU A 333 -5.70 9.38 -17.48
N GLU A 334 -5.58 8.85 -16.26
CA GLU A 334 -6.60 9.00 -15.20
C GLU A 334 -6.94 10.47 -14.93
N ARG A 335 -5.93 11.36 -14.87
CA ARG A 335 -6.16 12.79 -14.65
C ARG A 335 -6.91 13.46 -15.80
N VAL A 336 -6.65 13.05 -17.03
CA VAL A 336 -7.39 13.52 -18.22
C VAL A 336 -8.83 13.04 -18.16
N GLU A 337 -9.04 11.75 -17.89
CA GLU A 337 -10.36 11.14 -17.77
C GLU A 337 -11.22 11.85 -16.69
N ILE A 338 -10.65 12.12 -15.50
CA ILE A 338 -11.36 12.85 -14.43
C ILE A 338 -11.82 14.23 -14.91
N LYS A 339 -10.97 14.95 -15.67
CA LYS A 339 -11.34 16.27 -16.21
C LYS A 339 -12.49 16.20 -17.22
N GLU A 340 -12.44 15.19 -18.09
CA GLU A 340 -13.41 15.01 -19.18
C GLU A 340 -14.75 14.48 -18.67
N THR A 341 -14.72 13.49 -17.81
CA THR A 341 -15.93 12.80 -17.31
C THR A 341 -16.53 13.45 -16.07
N GLN A 342 -15.78 14.30 -15.38
CA GLN A 342 -16.14 14.83 -14.07
C GLN A 342 -16.53 13.72 -13.08
N ASN A 343 -15.92 12.53 -13.21
CA ASN A 343 -16.14 11.38 -12.36
C ASN A 343 -14.81 10.94 -11.75
N ILE A 344 -14.78 10.67 -10.44
CA ILE A 344 -13.59 10.32 -9.71
C ILE A 344 -13.79 9.05 -8.90
N GLY A 345 -12.81 8.17 -8.93
CA GLY A 345 -12.81 6.92 -8.18
C GLY A 345 -11.80 6.91 -7.04
N HIS A 346 -12.22 6.30 -5.92
CA HIS A 346 -11.38 6.02 -4.76
C HIS A 346 -11.62 4.61 -4.24
N THR A 347 -10.74 4.17 -3.35
CA THR A 347 -10.84 2.86 -2.70
C THR A 347 -10.58 2.97 -1.21
N THR A 348 -11.20 2.08 -0.45
CA THR A 348 -10.88 1.83 0.96
C THR A 348 -10.81 0.33 1.16
N GLU A 349 -9.75 -0.17 1.79
CA GLU A 349 -9.56 -1.59 2.01
C GLU A 349 -9.46 -1.92 3.50
N ILE A 350 -9.89 -3.13 3.85
CA ILE A 350 -9.91 -3.66 5.22
C ILE A 350 -9.46 -5.13 5.21
N SER A 351 -9.27 -5.72 6.39
CA SER A 351 -9.14 -7.17 6.53
C SER A 351 -9.99 -7.71 7.68
N ALA A 352 -10.39 -8.99 7.55
CA ALA A 352 -11.13 -9.67 8.60
C ALA A 352 -10.98 -11.20 8.51
N ASN A 353 -11.37 -11.88 9.58
CA ASN A 353 -11.51 -13.33 9.59
C ASN A 353 -12.65 -13.78 8.67
N TRP A 354 -12.58 -15.00 8.15
CA TRP A 354 -13.56 -15.57 7.22
C TRP A 354 -15.01 -15.48 7.71
N SER A 355 -15.25 -15.61 9.02
CA SER A 355 -16.60 -15.54 9.59
C SER A 355 -17.28 -14.18 9.44
N GLU A 356 -16.48 -13.12 9.37
CA GLU A 356 -16.98 -11.74 9.39
C GLU A 356 -16.89 -11.04 8.04
N LEU A 357 -16.08 -11.53 7.11
CA LEU A 357 -15.85 -10.87 5.82
C LEU A 357 -17.13 -10.49 5.08
N TYR A 358 -18.04 -11.47 4.89
CA TYR A 358 -19.29 -11.20 4.18
C TYR A 358 -20.22 -10.26 4.96
N ASN A 359 -20.26 -10.38 6.28
CA ASN A 359 -21.08 -9.52 7.14
C ASN A 359 -20.60 -8.06 7.09
N ILE A 360 -19.27 -7.84 7.09
CA ILE A 360 -18.67 -6.51 6.95
C ILE A 360 -18.98 -5.95 5.56
N TYR A 361 -18.76 -6.74 4.50
CA TYR A 361 -19.03 -6.33 3.13
C TYR A 361 -20.48 -5.87 2.97
N GLU A 362 -21.45 -6.71 3.33
CA GLU A 362 -22.87 -6.42 3.19
C GLU A 362 -23.30 -5.19 4.01
N ALA A 363 -22.87 -5.09 5.26
CA ALA A 363 -23.20 -3.96 6.13
C ALA A 363 -22.61 -2.65 5.62
N ALA A 364 -21.35 -2.64 5.18
CA ALA A 364 -20.70 -1.46 4.65
C ALA A 364 -21.35 -0.97 3.35
N ILE A 365 -21.58 -1.88 2.37
CA ILE A 365 -22.27 -1.54 1.11
C ILE A 365 -23.66 -0.94 1.40
N LYS A 366 -24.43 -1.59 2.25
CA LYS A 366 -25.79 -1.13 2.62
C LYS A 366 -25.77 0.26 3.24
N ARG A 367 -24.86 0.49 4.19
CA ARG A 367 -24.78 1.75 4.92
C ARG A 367 -24.23 2.88 4.05
N VAL A 368 -23.22 2.61 3.22
CA VAL A 368 -22.69 3.60 2.27
C VAL A 368 -23.77 4.03 1.29
N ARG A 369 -24.52 3.10 0.70
CA ARG A 369 -25.64 3.45 -0.20
C ARG A 369 -26.73 4.29 0.47
N ALA A 370 -26.98 4.07 1.77
CA ALA A 370 -27.98 4.82 2.53
C ALA A 370 -27.52 6.24 2.90
N GLU A 371 -26.25 6.40 3.28
CA GLU A 371 -25.69 7.69 3.75
C GLU A 371 -25.09 8.53 2.58
N VAL A 372 -24.67 7.89 1.48
CA VAL A 372 -24.08 8.55 0.30
C VAL A 372 -24.76 8.02 -0.98
N PRO A 373 -25.99 8.45 -1.27
CA PRO A 373 -26.83 7.85 -2.32
C PRO A 373 -26.43 8.23 -3.76
N ASP A 374 -25.60 9.26 -3.96
CA ASP A 374 -25.24 9.83 -5.25
C ASP A 374 -23.95 9.25 -5.86
N LEU A 375 -23.56 8.03 -5.45
CA LEU A 375 -22.43 7.31 -6.05
C LEU A 375 -22.80 6.77 -7.43
N THR A 376 -21.85 6.88 -8.37
CA THR A 376 -21.97 6.34 -9.72
C THR A 376 -21.54 4.86 -9.80
N LEU A 377 -20.72 4.40 -8.84
CA LEU A 377 -20.36 3.01 -8.63
C LEU A 377 -20.09 2.77 -7.13
N LEU A 378 -20.52 1.66 -6.61
CA LEU A 378 -20.11 1.15 -5.28
C LEU A 378 -20.05 -0.37 -5.34
N GLY A 379 -18.85 -0.88 -5.46
CA GLY A 379 -18.59 -2.31 -5.50
C GLY A 379 -17.48 -2.72 -4.53
N GLY A 380 -17.13 -3.99 -4.56
CA GLY A 380 -16.06 -4.51 -3.75
C GLY A 380 -15.39 -5.75 -4.32
N HIS A 381 -14.11 -5.91 -3.97
CA HIS A 381 -13.37 -7.12 -4.30
C HIS A 381 -12.44 -7.57 -3.17
N SER A 382 -12.11 -8.86 -3.16
CA SER A 382 -11.02 -9.41 -2.36
C SER A 382 -9.89 -9.80 -3.29
N SER A 383 -8.65 -9.54 -2.87
CA SER A 383 -7.45 -9.79 -3.68
C SER A 383 -6.32 -10.48 -2.91
N HIS A 384 -6.50 -10.69 -1.60
CA HIS A 384 -5.51 -11.29 -0.72
C HIS A 384 -6.20 -12.24 0.24
N GLY A 385 -5.91 -13.53 0.12
CA GLY A 385 -6.49 -14.57 0.98
C GLY A 385 -5.45 -15.26 1.85
N TYR A 386 -5.85 -15.62 3.06
CA TYR A 386 -5.04 -16.31 4.07
C TYR A 386 -5.80 -17.50 4.63
N VAL A 387 -5.13 -18.35 5.42
CA VAL A 387 -5.81 -19.49 6.06
C VAL A 387 -6.94 -19.03 6.99
N ASN A 388 -6.79 -17.89 7.66
CA ASN A 388 -7.72 -17.40 8.68
C ASN A 388 -8.63 -16.24 8.24
N GLY A 389 -8.45 -15.68 7.06
CA GLY A 389 -9.23 -14.53 6.59
C GLY A 389 -8.78 -14.01 5.24
N ALA A 390 -9.30 -12.84 4.86
CA ALA A 390 -8.92 -12.16 3.62
C ALA A 390 -9.10 -10.64 3.77
N ASN A 391 -8.70 -9.89 2.74
CA ASN A 391 -9.04 -8.47 2.62
C ASN A 391 -10.36 -8.27 1.86
N ILE A 392 -10.88 -7.06 1.97
CA ILE A 392 -11.90 -6.50 1.07
C ILE A 392 -11.48 -5.10 0.69
N TYR A 393 -11.51 -4.80 -0.60
CA TYR A 393 -11.55 -3.45 -1.14
C TYR A 393 -13.01 -3.05 -1.34
N PHE A 394 -13.32 -1.81 -0.98
CA PHE A 394 -14.52 -1.10 -1.41
C PHE A 394 -14.09 -0.07 -2.45
N VAL A 395 -14.67 -0.15 -3.65
CA VAL A 395 -14.41 0.72 -4.78
C VAL A 395 -15.62 1.60 -4.98
N TYR A 396 -15.44 2.90 -5.08
CA TYR A 396 -16.54 3.83 -5.24
C TYR A 396 -16.16 4.99 -6.14
N TYR A 397 -17.12 5.38 -6.97
CA TYR A 397 -17.01 6.52 -7.89
C TYR A 397 -18.16 7.50 -7.65
N TYR A 398 -17.92 8.77 -7.88
CA TYR A 398 -18.90 9.84 -7.76
C TYR A 398 -18.60 11.00 -8.69
N ASN A 399 -19.68 11.76 -9.03
CA ASN A 399 -19.58 12.94 -9.87
C ASN A 399 -19.02 14.16 -9.12
N LEU A 400 -18.18 14.94 -9.79
CA LEU A 400 -17.59 16.18 -9.29
C LEU A 400 -18.43 17.42 -9.61
N VAL A 401 -19.56 17.25 -10.30
CA VAL A 401 -20.43 18.38 -10.70
C VAL A 401 -20.92 19.13 -9.47
N ASN A 402 -20.66 20.45 -9.43
CA ASN A 402 -20.99 21.34 -8.31
C ASN A 402 -20.26 21.02 -6.99
N ILE A 403 -19.13 20.34 -7.04
CA ILE A 403 -18.26 20.08 -5.88
C ILE A 403 -17.02 20.93 -5.98
N LYS A 404 -16.69 21.64 -4.91
CA LYS A 404 -15.43 22.38 -4.83
C LYS A 404 -14.28 21.42 -4.56
N PRO A 405 -13.09 21.65 -5.16
CA PRO A 405 -11.94 20.78 -4.96
C PRO A 405 -11.57 20.57 -3.48
N GLU A 406 -11.64 21.62 -2.68
CA GLU A 406 -11.34 21.60 -1.23
C GLU A 406 -12.37 20.81 -0.38
N GLU A 407 -13.55 20.54 -0.90
CA GLU A 407 -14.64 19.84 -0.21
C GLU A 407 -14.69 18.34 -0.57
N GLU A 408 -14.14 17.94 -1.73
CA GLU A 408 -14.31 16.61 -2.31
C GLU A 408 -13.88 15.50 -1.35
N ILE A 409 -12.63 15.53 -0.85
CA ILE A 409 -12.08 14.50 0.03
C ILE A 409 -12.92 14.34 1.31
N SER A 410 -13.31 15.44 1.95
CA SER A 410 -14.09 15.41 3.20
C SER A 410 -15.52 14.94 2.97
N LYS A 411 -16.14 15.37 1.88
CA LYS A 411 -17.55 15.09 1.59
C LYS A 411 -17.79 13.63 1.17
N TYR A 412 -16.87 13.04 0.38
CA TYR A 412 -17.03 11.69 -0.15
C TYR A 412 -16.02 10.71 0.42
N HIS A 413 -14.75 10.87 0.10
CA HIS A 413 -13.75 9.84 0.42
C HIS A 413 -13.65 9.57 1.92
N LEU A 414 -13.50 10.60 2.76
CA LEU A 414 -13.39 10.42 4.21
C LEU A 414 -14.74 10.03 4.84
N ALA A 415 -15.87 10.49 4.31
CA ALA A 415 -17.17 10.09 4.81
C ALA A 415 -17.47 8.61 4.54
N ILE A 416 -17.17 8.12 3.34
CA ILE A 416 -17.32 6.71 2.97
C ILE A 416 -16.34 5.85 3.77
N LYS A 417 -15.07 6.27 3.86
CA LYS A 417 -14.04 5.58 4.65
C LYS A 417 -14.48 5.43 6.11
N ARG A 418 -15.03 6.47 6.73
CA ARG A 418 -15.55 6.41 8.10
C ARG A 418 -16.58 5.30 8.25
N ILE A 419 -17.56 5.21 7.35
CA ILE A 419 -18.59 4.17 7.39
C ILE A 419 -17.95 2.78 7.30
N ILE A 420 -17.04 2.57 6.36
CA ILE A 420 -16.37 1.27 6.14
C ILE A 420 -15.55 0.88 7.38
N VAL A 421 -14.78 1.81 7.94
CA VAL A 421 -13.95 1.57 9.14
C VAL A 421 -14.82 1.24 10.35
N GLU A 422 -15.88 2.02 10.61
CA GLU A 422 -16.82 1.78 11.71
C GLU A 422 -17.48 0.40 11.61
N GLU A 423 -17.99 0.01 10.42
CA GLU A 423 -18.60 -1.31 10.21
C GLU A 423 -17.59 -2.45 10.38
N THR A 424 -16.31 -2.22 10.02
CA THR A 424 -15.22 -3.18 10.15
C THR A 424 -14.84 -3.39 11.60
N LEU A 425 -14.55 -2.31 12.33
CA LEU A 425 -14.13 -2.39 13.74
C LEU A 425 -15.25 -2.96 14.62
N ALA A 426 -16.50 -2.58 14.40
CA ALA A 426 -17.66 -3.11 15.12
C ALA A 426 -17.82 -4.63 14.99
N ARG A 427 -17.22 -5.27 13.96
CA ARG A 427 -17.26 -6.72 13.73
C ARG A 427 -15.89 -7.38 13.94
N GLY A 428 -14.95 -6.71 14.60
CA GLY A 428 -13.63 -7.26 14.94
C GLY A 428 -12.69 -7.45 13.73
N GLY A 429 -12.94 -6.76 12.62
CA GLY A 429 -11.99 -6.64 11.52
C GLY A 429 -10.94 -5.56 11.80
N SER A 430 -9.92 -5.48 10.95
CA SER A 430 -8.90 -4.42 10.98
C SER A 430 -9.21 -3.34 9.94
N MET A 431 -9.10 -2.08 10.36
CA MET A 431 -9.41 -0.90 9.54
C MET A 431 -8.53 -0.74 8.30
N CYS A 432 -7.42 -1.49 8.21
CA CYS A 432 -6.56 -1.51 7.03
C CYS A 432 -5.85 -2.85 6.89
N HIS A 433 -5.72 -3.30 5.65
CA HIS A 433 -4.95 -4.50 5.31
C HIS A 433 -3.51 -4.16 4.89
N HIS A 434 -3.33 -3.13 4.02
CA HIS A 434 -2.01 -2.81 3.46
C HIS A 434 -1.82 -1.37 2.95
N HIS A 435 -2.85 -0.53 2.92
CA HIS A 435 -2.67 0.88 2.54
C HIS A 435 -2.01 1.72 3.63
N GLY A 436 -2.00 1.20 4.86
CA GLY A 436 -1.51 1.90 6.03
C GLY A 436 -2.61 2.72 6.73
N VAL A 437 -2.21 3.34 7.83
CA VAL A 437 -3.07 4.22 8.63
C VAL A 437 -3.08 5.63 8.06
N GLY A 438 -1.89 6.14 7.76
CA GLY A 438 -1.71 7.51 7.32
C GLY A 438 -2.31 8.52 8.30
N LYS A 439 -2.67 9.69 7.77
CA LYS A 439 -3.42 10.71 8.51
C LYS A 439 -4.93 10.51 8.42
N HIS A 440 -5.39 9.80 7.38
CA HIS A 440 -6.82 9.61 7.14
C HIS A 440 -7.48 8.60 8.09
N ARG A 441 -6.72 7.64 8.63
CA ARG A 441 -7.23 6.60 9.56
C ARG A 441 -6.71 6.77 11.00
N ALA A 442 -5.82 7.72 11.25
CA ALA A 442 -5.20 7.93 12.57
C ALA A 442 -6.21 8.12 13.70
N ALA A 443 -7.40 8.68 13.41
CA ALA A 443 -8.45 8.88 14.40
C ALA A 443 -8.92 7.57 15.06
N TRP A 444 -8.89 6.44 14.36
CA TRP A 444 -9.35 5.13 14.86
C TRP A 444 -8.25 4.26 15.45
N ILE A 445 -6.99 4.73 15.50
CA ILE A 445 -5.85 3.91 15.93
C ILE A 445 -6.01 3.33 17.34
N LYS A 446 -6.64 4.07 18.24
CA LYS A 446 -6.90 3.59 19.62
C LYS A 446 -7.94 2.47 19.65
N GLU A 447 -8.96 2.55 18.80
CA GLU A 447 -9.99 1.52 18.67
C GLU A 447 -9.43 0.28 18.01
N GLU A 448 -8.68 0.43 16.92
CA GLU A 448 -7.97 -0.66 16.23
C GLU A 448 -7.12 -1.49 17.16
N TYR A 449 -6.31 -0.85 18.00
CA TYR A 449 -5.36 -1.53 18.89
C TYR A 449 -5.91 -1.87 20.27
N GLY A 450 -7.00 -1.25 20.71
CA GLY A 450 -7.57 -1.48 22.03
C GLY A 450 -6.50 -1.36 23.14
N SER A 451 -6.39 -2.36 24.01
CA SER A 451 -5.41 -2.39 25.10
C SER A 451 -3.95 -2.39 24.61
N SER A 452 -3.67 -2.90 23.42
CA SER A 452 -2.31 -2.95 22.86
C SER A 452 -1.81 -1.58 22.35
N TYR A 453 -2.67 -0.57 22.25
CA TYR A 453 -2.28 0.80 21.95
C TYR A 453 -1.20 1.35 22.89
N TYR A 454 -1.17 0.86 24.12
CA TYR A 454 -0.10 1.18 25.08
C TYR A 454 1.30 0.91 24.51
N ILE A 455 1.49 -0.23 23.85
CA ILE A 455 2.80 -0.60 23.25
C ILE A 455 3.12 0.39 22.13
N LEU A 456 2.17 0.62 21.22
CA LEU A 456 2.35 1.51 20.08
C LEU A 456 2.71 2.95 20.51
N LYS A 457 1.98 3.49 21.49
CA LYS A 457 2.26 4.81 22.09
C LYS A 457 3.62 4.87 22.78
N THR A 458 4.03 3.79 23.44
CA THR A 458 5.33 3.70 24.11
C THR A 458 6.47 3.73 23.09
N LEU A 459 6.34 3.03 21.96
CA LEU A 459 7.32 3.07 20.87
C LEU A 459 7.48 4.50 20.30
N LYS A 460 6.38 5.20 20.04
CA LYS A 460 6.43 6.61 19.58
C LYS A 460 7.18 7.50 20.56
N ASN A 461 6.82 7.45 21.84
CA ASN A 461 7.44 8.29 22.87
C ASN A 461 8.93 7.97 23.09
N ALA A 462 9.32 6.69 22.95
CA ALA A 462 10.70 6.27 23.12
C ALA A 462 11.59 6.67 21.93
N PHE A 463 11.10 6.50 20.71
CA PHE A 463 11.91 6.73 19.50
C PHE A 463 11.82 8.16 18.96
N ASP A 464 10.68 8.85 19.17
CA ASP A 464 10.47 10.23 18.72
C ASP A 464 9.91 11.12 19.84
N PRO A 465 10.69 11.34 20.93
CA PRO A 465 10.24 12.13 22.08
C PRO A 465 9.96 13.61 21.73
N ASN A 466 10.58 14.13 20.69
CA ASN A 466 10.39 15.50 20.21
C ASN A 466 9.25 15.66 19.20
N LYS A 467 8.58 14.54 18.84
CA LYS A 467 7.45 14.48 17.89
C LYS A 467 7.75 15.17 16.57
N VAL A 468 8.88 14.81 15.93
CA VAL A 468 9.32 15.40 14.66
C VAL A 468 9.12 14.50 13.45
N MET A 469 8.74 13.23 13.65
CA MET A 469 8.57 12.29 12.56
C MET A 469 7.10 12.19 12.15
N ASN A 470 6.82 12.61 10.92
CA ASN A 470 5.57 12.52 10.20
C ASN A 470 4.33 12.79 11.07
N MET A 471 4.29 13.98 11.66
CA MET A 471 3.22 14.36 12.62
C MET A 471 1.83 14.16 12.01
N GLY A 472 0.94 13.56 12.81
CA GLY A 472 -0.43 13.22 12.39
C GLY A 472 -0.56 11.85 11.73
N ASP A 473 0.55 11.23 11.33
CA ASP A 473 0.56 9.89 10.74
C ASP A 473 0.55 8.82 11.86
N ILE A 474 -0.26 7.78 11.69
CA ILE A 474 -0.55 6.73 12.71
C ILE A 474 -1.12 7.32 14.01
N TRP A 475 -0.50 8.34 14.57
CA TRP A 475 -0.94 9.01 15.79
C TRP A 475 -1.53 10.37 15.47
N PRO A 476 -2.80 10.65 15.81
CA PRO A 476 -3.39 11.96 15.59
C PRO A 476 -2.61 13.05 16.35
N ILE A 477 -2.58 14.25 15.79
CA ILE A 477 -2.00 15.43 16.46
C ILE A 477 -2.85 15.72 17.70
N GLU A 478 -2.21 15.69 18.87
CA GLU A 478 -2.84 16.00 20.17
C GLU A 478 -2.91 17.52 20.39
#